data_22d58210d1bdffc74548c4df1da4f46a
#
_entry.id   22d58210d1bdffc74548c4df1da4f46a
#
_cell.length_a   1.000
_cell.length_b   1.000
_cell.length_c   1.000
_cell.angle_alpha   90.00
_cell.angle_beta   90.00
_cell.angle_gamma   90.00
#
_symmetry.space_group_name_H-M   'P 1'
#
loop_
_entity.id
_entity.type
_entity.pdbx_description
1 polymer ?
#
loop_
_entity_poly.entity_id
_entity_poly.type
_entity_poly.pdbx_seq_one_letter_code
_entity_poly.pdbx_strand_id
1 'polypeptide(L)'
;MIELCVTNLGKYNEGELIYSRLVLPATTEEIQAAYDEIGVADGTMYEEAFISDYETDINGLSISEYASIDDLNELAEELDNLDSYELEAFGAMLDAGLATDEALQKVLDNEYRIYDGCCLQCLTTCAATLILKHSAGIWI
;
A
#
# COMPACT_ATOMS: atom_id res chain seq x y z
N MET A 1 7.27 0.71 3.78
CA MET A 1 6.60 0.57 5.11
C MET A 1 5.17 1.09 5.01
N ILE A 2 4.24 0.39 5.59
CA ILE A 2 2.84 0.82 5.70
C ILE A 2 2.49 0.81 7.19
N GLU A 3 2.10 1.95 7.73
CA GLU A 3 1.61 2.07 9.10
C GLU A 3 0.13 2.42 9.08
N LEU A 4 -0.68 1.66 9.78
CA LEU A 4 -2.13 1.82 9.85
C LEU A 4 -2.55 2.30 11.24
N CYS A 5 -3.52 3.23 11.30
CA CYS A 5 -4.27 3.52 12.51
C CYS A 5 -5.57 2.70 12.49
N VAL A 6 -5.57 1.57 13.19
CA VAL A 6 -6.72 0.68 13.30
C VAL A 6 -7.60 1.15 14.46
N THR A 7 -8.85 1.46 14.18
CA THR A 7 -9.77 2.10 15.13
C THR A 7 -11.01 1.23 15.36
N ASN A 8 -11.45 1.15 16.61
CA ASN A 8 -12.70 0.50 16.98
C ASN A 8 -13.90 1.30 16.43
N LEU A 9 -14.61 0.71 15.44
CA LEU A 9 -15.73 1.38 14.77
C LEU A 9 -16.90 1.66 15.70
N GLY A 10 -17.26 0.71 16.56
CA GLY A 10 -18.36 0.88 17.50
C GLY A 10 -18.11 2.01 18.51
N LYS A 11 -16.91 2.06 19.06
CA LYS A 11 -16.48 3.15 19.97
C LYS A 11 -16.42 4.49 19.26
N TYR A 12 -15.92 4.52 18.03
CA TYR A 12 -15.90 5.74 17.23
C TYR A 12 -17.30 6.30 17.00
N ASN A 13 -18.30 5.44 16.71
CA ASN A 13 -19.69 5.84 16.56
C ASN A 13 -20.32 6.35 17.87
N GLU A 14 -19.80 5.92 19.03
CA GLU A 14 -20.20 6.40 20.36
C GLU A 14 -19.49 7.72 20.75
N GLY A 15 -18.57 8.22 19.94
CA GLY A 15 -17.81 9.44 20.17
C GLY A 15 -16.48 9.21 20.90
N GLU A 16 -16.04 7.97 21.05
CA GLU A 16 -14.74 7.61 21.64
C GLU A 16 -13.76 7.20 20.54
N LEU A 17 -12.61 7.86 20.46
CA LEU A 17 -11.53 7.48 19.56
C LEU A 17 -10.57 6.52 20.26
N ILE A 18 -10.70 5.23 19.97
CA ILE A 18 -9.80 4.18 20.47
C ILE A 18 -9.13 3.54 19.26
N TYR A 19 -7.82 3.69 19.15
CA TYR A 19 -7.03 3.19 18.02
C TYR A 19 -5.72 2.57 18.48
N SER A 20 -5.19 1.68 17.66
CA SER A 20 -3.83 1.15 17.75
C SER A 20 -3.09 1.38 16.44
N ARG A 21 -1.77 1.53 16.52
CA ARG A 21 -0.91 1.62 15.34
C ARG A 21 -0.37 0.24 14.98
N LEU A 22 -0.53 -0.13 13.73
CA LEU A 22 -0.08 -1.41 13.19
C LEU A 22 0.86 -1.16 12.00
N VAL A 23 2.09 -1.62 12.12
CA VAL A 23 3.09 -1.53 11.05
C VAL A 23 3.08 -2.83 10.26
N LEU A 24 2.88 -2.74 8.95
CA LEU A 24 2.90 -3.88 8.04
C LEU A 24 4.25 -4.01 7.31
N PRO A 25 4.75 -5.21 7.04
CA PRO A 25 4.12 -6.51 7.34
C PRO A 25 4.17 -6.83 8.84
N ALA A 26 3.10 -7.43 9.35
CA ALA A 26 2.92 -7.80 10.74
C ALA A 26 2.58 -9.28 10.88
N THR A 27 2.93 -9.89 12.01
CA THR A 27 2.54 -11.25 12.32
C THR A 27 1.07 -11.31 12.75
N THR A 28 0.48 -12.51 12.69
CA THR A 28 -0.90 -12.74 13.16
C THR A 28 -1.08 -12.32 14.61
N GLU A 29 -0.06 -12.56 15.45
CA GLU A 29 -0.05 -12.18 16.86
C GLU A 29 -0.05 -10.67 17.06
N GLU A 30 0.69 -9.93 16.22
CA GLU A 30 0.73 -8.46 16.27
C GLU A 30 -0.60 -7.85 15.81
N ILE A 31 -1.20 -8.40 14.77
CA ILE A 31 -2.53 -8.00 14.29
C ILE A 31 -3.58 -8.26 15.38
N GLN A 32 -3.55 -9.44 15.99
CA GLN A 32 -4.47 -9.78 17.07
C GLN A 32 -4.26 -8.87 18.30
N ALA A 33 -3.02 -8.58 18.65
CA ALA A 33 -2.70 -7.66 19.74
C ALA A 33 -3.24 -6.25 19.49
N ALA A 34 -3.20 -5.77 18.25
CA ALA A 34 -3.78 -4.48 17.88
C ALA A 34 -5.32 -4.48 18.05
N TYR A 35 -6.00 -5.55 17.66
CA TYR A 35 -7.45 -5.69 17.89
C TYR A 35 -7.78 -5.77 19.37
N ASP A 36 -7.02 -6.52 20.16
CA ASP A 36 -7.21 -6.63 21.61
C ASP A 36 -7.02 -5.28 22.30
N GLU A 37 -6.03 -4.50 21.87
CA GLU A 37 -5.74 -3.17 22.42
C GLU A 37 -6.90 -2.19 22.22
N ILE A 38 -7.57 -2.25 21.09
CA ILE A 38 -8.72 -1.39 20.79
C ILE A 38 -10.06 -1.99 21.24
N GLY A 39 -10.06 -3.19 21.79
CA GLY A 39 -11.25 -3.86 22.33
C GLY A 39 -12.20 -4.40 21.26
N VAL A 40 -11.69 -4.75 20.09
CA VAL A 40 -12.43 -5.44 19.02
C VAL A 40 -12.28 -6.94 19.20
N ALA A 41 -13.38 -7.66 19.36
CA ALA A 41 -13.37 -9.10 19.49
C ALA A 41 -14.69 -9.72 19.04
N ASP A 42 -14.62 -10.90 18.45
CA ASP A 42 -15.79 -11.66 18.02
C ASP A 42 -16.70 -12.02 19.22
N GLY A 43 -18.00 -11.90 19.02
CA GLY A 43 -19.00 -12.19 20.04
C GLY A 43 -19.18 -11.09 21.09
N THR A 44 -18.57 -9.93 20.91
CA THR A 44 -18.74 -8.73 21.76
C THR A 44 -19.61 -7.69 21.08
N MET A 45 -19.90 -6.58 21.76
CA MET A 45 -20.56 -5.41 21.14
C MET A 45 -19.72 -4.71 20.07
N TYR A 46 -18.41 -4.98 20.04
CA TYR A 46 -17.44 -4.33 19.17
C TYR A 46 -16.71 -5.39 18.35
N GLU A 47 -17.26 -5.73 17.20
CA GLU A 47 -16.70 -6.74 16.29
C GLU A 47 -15.99 -6.13 15.08
N GLU A 48 -16.15 -4.83 14.83
CA GLU A 48 -15.67 -4.17 13.63
C GLU A 48 -14.61 -3.11 13.95
N ALA A 49 -13.55 -3.13 13.16
CA ALA A 49 -12.52 -2.09 13.11
C ALA A 49 -12.47 -1.47 11.72
N PHE A 50 -11.96 -0.25 11.64
CA PHE A 50 -11.68 0.42 10.37
C PHE A 50 -10.33 1.15 10.44
N ILE A 51 -9.81 1.53 9.28
CA ILE A 51 -8.56 2.27 9.16
C ILE A 51 -8.90 3.77 9.16
N SER A 52 -8.65 4.45 10.26
CA SER A 52 -8.95 5.88 10.39
C SER A 52 -7.89 6.78 9.76
N ASP A 53 -6.66 6.29 9.69
CA ASP A 53 -5.53 6.98 9.09
C ASP A 53 -4.43 5.97 8.70
N TYR A 54 -3.52 6.38 7.83
CA TYR A 54 -2.36 5.56 7.47
C TYR A 54 -1.19 6.43 7.03
N GLU A 55 0.01 5.92 7.21
CA GLU A 55 1.25 6.48 6.68
C GLU A 55 1.98 5.44 5.83
N THR A 56 2.55 5.89 4.71
CA THR A 56 3.35 5.04 3.83
C THR A 56 4.43 5.86 3.13
N ASP A 57 5.56 5.24 2.88
CA ASP A 57 6.65 5.77 2.05
C ASP A 57 6.47 5.45 0.55
N ILE A 58 5.41 4.73 0.20
CA ILE A 58 5.10 4.36 -1.19
C ILE A 58 4.23 5.45 -1.82
N ASN A 59 4.79 6.14 -2.81
CA ASN A 59 4.06 7.17 -3.54
C ASN A 59 2.86 6.59 -4.30
N GLY A 60 1.72 7.29 -4.22
CA GLY A 60 0.51 6.92 -4.95
C GLY A 60 -0.30 5.78 -4.34
N LEU A 61 0.17 5.15 -3.24
CA LEU A 61 -0.60 4.13 -2.55
C LEU A 61 -1.79 4.78 -1.80
N SER A 62 -2.99 4.34 -2.14
CA SER A 62 -4.23 4.75 -1.48
C SER A 62 -4.86 3.56 -0.77
N ILE A 63 -5.14 3.72 0.51
CA ILE A 63 -5.74 2.70 1.37
C ILE A 63 -7.15 3.14 1.76
N SER A 64 -8.13 2.28 1.49
CA SER A 64 -9.52 2.53 1.89
C SER A 64 -9.71 2.35 3.40
N GLU A 65 -10.60 3.12 4.01
CA GLU A 65 -10.97 2.97 5.42
C GLU A 65 -11.45 1.57 5.79
N TYR A 66 -12.04 0.87 4.83
CA TYR A 66 -12.58 -0.49 5.00
C TYR A 66 -11.77 -1.57 4.28
N ALA A 67 -10.51 -1.27 3.93
CA ALA A 67 -9.62 -2.27 3.34
C ALA A 67 -9.36 -3.42 4.33
N SER A 68 -9.21 -4.62 3.78
CA SER A 68 -8.82 -5.79 4.57
C SER A 68 -7.38 -5.64 5.07
N ILE A 69 -7.18 -5.77 6.37
CA ILE A 69 -5.82 -5.74 6.97
C ILE A 69 -5.01 -6.94 6.49
N ASP A 70 -5.64 -8.10 6.30
CA ASP A 70 -4.96 -9.29 5.79
C ASP A 70 -4.46 -9.08 4.36
N ASP A 71 -5.28 -8.52 3.46
CA ASP A 71 -4.89 -8.22 2.09
C ASP A 71 -3.77 -7.16 2.05
N LEU A 72 -3.84 -6.14 2.92
CA LEU A 72 -2.79 -5.13 3.06
C LEU A 72 -1.49 -5.72 3.61
N ASN A 73 -1.60 -6.70 4.50
CA ASN A 73 -0.44 -7.40 5.04
C ASN A 73 0.25 -8.25 3.97
N GLU A 74 -0.50 -8.99 3.17
CA GLU A 74 0.04 -9.72 2.01
C GLU A 74 0.73 -8.78 1.02
N LEU A 75 0.09 -7.65 0.69
CA LEU A 75 0.70 -6.62 -0.14
C LEU A 75 2.00 -6.09 0.47
N ALA A 76 2.02 -5.81 1.76
CA ALA A 76 3.21 -5.31 2.45
C ALA A 76 4.36 -6.33 2.45
N GLU A 77 4.07 -7.62 2.57
CA GLU A 77 5.05 -8.71 2.45
C GLU A 77 5.66 -8.77 1.04
N GLU A 78 4.83 -8.66 0.01
CA GLU A 78 5.27 -8.61 -1.38
C GLU A 78 6.17 -7.39 -1.64
N LEU A 79 5.76 -6.22 -1.14
CA LEU A 79 6.51 -4.97 -1.31
C LEU A 79 7.84 -4.97 -0.53
N ASP A 80 7.91 -5.67 0.59
CA ASP A 80 9.14 -5.78 1.40
C ASP A 80 10.21 -6.63 0.69
N ASN A 81 9.80 -7.50 -0.23
CA ASN A 81 10.68 -8.29 -1.07
C ASN A 81 11.23 -7.53 -2.30
N LEU A 82 10.65 -6.38 -2.62
CA LEU A 82 11.09 -5.56 -3.76
C LEU A 82 12.32 -4.72 -3.41
N ASP A 83 13.19 -4.51 -4.40
CA ASP A 83 14.30 -3.58 -4.25
C ASP A 83 13.84 -2.11 -4.41
N SER A 84 14.75 -1.16 -4.21
CA SER A 84 14.43 0.26 -4.27
C SER A 84 13.96 0.73 -5.66
N TYR A 85 14.45 0.12 -6.73
CA TYR A 85 14.04 0.44 -8.09
C TYR A 85 12.65 -0.11 -8.40
N GLU A 86 12.38 -1.32 -7.94
CA GLU A 86 11.07 -1.97 -8.07
C GLU A 86 10.00 -1.20 -7.29
N LEU A 87 10.30 -0.76 -6.07
CA LEU A 87 9.41 0.07 -5.27
C LEU A 87 9.14 1.44 -5.92
N GLU A 88 10.16 2.07 -6.51
CA GLU A 88 10.00 3.32 -7.25
C GLU A 88 9.13 3.13 -8.50
N ALA A 89 9.33 2.05 -9.25
CA ALA A 89 8.50 1.69 -10.38
C ALA A 89 7.05 1.44 -9.96
N PHE A 90 6.83 0.68 -8.89
CA PHE A 90 5.53 0.42 -8.32
C PHE A 90 4.79 1.72 -7.95
N GLY A 91 5.43 2.61 -7.20
CA GLY A 91 4.87 3.90 -6.82
C GLY A 91 4.52 4.78 -8.02
N ALA A 92 5.37 4.79 -9.05
CA ALA A 92 5.10 5.54 -10.28
C ALA A 92 3.92 4.98 -11.08
N MET A 93 3.74 3.65 -11.08
CA MET A 93 2.57 3.01 -11.70
C MET A 93 1.28 3.39 -10.99
N LEU A 94 1.28 3.44 -9.67
CA LEU A 94 0.14 3.89 -8.88
C LEU A 94 -0.19 5.36 -9.15
N ASP A 95 0.82 6.23 -9.23
CA ASP A 95 0.66 7.65 -9.59
C ASP A 95 0.08 7.84 -11.01
N ALA A 96 0.36 6.91 -11.90
CA ALA A 96 -0.21 6.91 -13.26
C ALA A 96 -1.64 6.39 -13.33
N GLY A 97 -2.19 5.89 -12.22
CA GLY A 97 -3.55 5.41 -12.11
C GLY A 97 -3.76 3.92 -12.32
N LEU A 98 -2.69 3.12 -12.31
CA LEU A 98 -2.82 1.66 -12.32
C LEU A 98 -3.38 1.16 -10.99
N ALA A 99 -4.15 0.07 -11.05
CA ALA A 99 -4.57 -0.63 -9.85
C ALA A 99 -3.37 -1.27 -9.12
N THR A 100 -3.48 -1.43 -7.83
CA THR A 100 -2.39 -1.97 -6.98
C THR A 100 -1.94 -3.36 -7.44
N ASP A 101 -2.87 -4.26 -7.69
CA ASP A 101 -2.59 -5.64 -8.16
C ASP A 101 -1.93 -5.64 -9.55
N GLU A 102 -2.40 -4.79 -10.46
CA GLU A 102 -1.83 -4.65 -11.80
C GLU A 102 -0.40 -4.08 -11.76
N ALA A 103 -0.18 -3.07 -10.93
CA ALA A 103 1.14 -2.47 -10.74
C ALA A 103 2.14 -3.49 -10.15
N LEU A 104 1.72 -4.22 -9.13
CA LEU A 104 2.53 -5.26 -8.51
C LEU A 104 2.89 -6.37 -9.50
N GLN A 105 1.93 -6.86 -10.27
CA GLN A 105 2.16 -7.89 -11.28
C GLN A 105 3.17 -7.43 -12.34
N LYS A 106 3.05 -6.20 -12.83
CA LYS A 106 4.00 -5.64 -13.82
C LYS A 106 5.40 -5.50 -13.26
N VAL A 107 5.55 -5.18 -11.99
CA VAL A 107 6.86 -5.13 -11.33
C VAL A 107 7.46 -6.52 -11.22
N LEU A 108 6.70 -7.51 -10.77
CA LEU A 108 7.15 -8.89 -10.64
C LEU A 108 7.51 -9.52 -12.00
N ASP A 109 6.78 -9.16 -13.05
CA ASP A 109 7.06 -9.64 -14.43
C ASP A 109 8.15 -8.84 -15.13
N ASN A 110 8.74 -7.84 -14.46
CA ASN A 110 9.73 -6.91 -15.03
C ASN A 110 9.23 -6.19 -16.30
N GLU A 111 7.94 -5.88 -16.35
CA GLU A 111 7.30 -5.16 -17.46
C GLU A 111 7.43 -3.65 -17.34
N TYR A 112 8.60 -3.17 -16.93
CA TYR A 112 8.90 -1.75 -16.80
C TYR A 112 10.36 -1.44 -17.14
N ARG A 113 10.66 -0.15 -17.36
CA ARG A 113 12.03 0.33 -17.53
C ARG A 113 12.19 1.68 -16.85
N ILE A 114 13.28 1.84 -16.12
CA ILE A 114 13.66 3.09 -15.49
C ILE A 114 14.76 3.74 -16.34
N TYR A 115 14.55 4.98 -16.71
CA TYR A 115 15.54 5.77 -17.44
C TYR A 115 16.01 6.96 -16.59
N ASP A 116 17.29 6.99 -16.30
CA ASP A 116 17.95 8.15 -15.72
C ASP A 116 18.29 9.14 -16.84
N GLY A 117 17.49 10.17 -16.96
CA GLY A 117 17.68 11.22 -17.96
C GLY A 117 16.66 11.21 -19.10
N CYS A 118 16.31 12.40 -19.53
CA CYS A 118 15.28 12.62 -20.54
C CYS A 118 15.82 12.38 -21.94
N CYS A 119 15.68 11.17 -22.47
CA CYS A 119 15.88 10.92 -23.89
C CYS A 119 14.53 10.60 -24.55
N LEU A 120 13.87 11.63 -25.08
CA LEU A 120 12.62 11.50 -25.83
C LEU A 120 12.72 10.54 -27.03
N GLN A 121 13.93 10.33 -27.55
CA GLN A 121 14.16 9.43 -28.68
C GLN A 121 14.06 7.94 -28.31
N CYS A 122 14.28 7.59 -27.04
CA CYS A 122 14.09 6.21 -26.58
C CYS A 122 12.62 5.81 -26.52
N LEU A 123 11.69 6.78 -26.52
CA LEU A 123 10.25 6.57 -26.44
C LEU A 123 9.65 5.96 -27.70
N THR A 124 10.23 6.27 -28.86
CA THR A 124 9.70 5.81 -30.16
C THR A 124 10.13 4.40 -30.53
N THR A 125 11.10 3.81 -29.81
CA THR A 125 11.67 2.48 -30.10
C THR A 125 11.33 1.41 -29.05
N CYS A 126 10.73 1.77 -27.92
CA CYS A 126 10.31 0.83 -26.90
C CYS A 126 8.83 0.47 -27.05
N ALA A 127 8.56 -0.82 -27.28
CA ALA A 127 7.19 -1.35 -27.29
C ALA A 127 6.56 -1.51 -25.90
N ALA A 128 7.22 -1.02 -24.84
CA ALA A 128 6.73 -1.06 -23.46
C ALA A 128 5.84 0.14 -23.14
N THR A 129 4.83 -0.06 -22.31
CA THR A 129 3.97 1.00 -21.76
C THR A 129 4.80 1.95 -20.89
N LEU A 130 4.55 3.24 -20.99
CA LEU A 130 5.44 4.26 -20.48
C LEU A 130 4.77 5.07 -19.36
N ILE A 131 5.41 5.15 -18.17
CA ILE A 131 5.02 6.09 -17.12
C ILE A 131 6.07 7.21 -17.02
N LEU A 132 5.62 8.44 -17.16
CA LEU A 132 6.47 9.63 -16.99
C LEU A 132 6.41 10.10 -15.53
N LYS A 133 7.56 10.12 -14.87
CA LYS A 133 7.76 10.88 -13.64
C LYS A 133 8.53 12.17 -13.92
N HIS A 134 8.18 13.27 -13.27
CA HIS A 134 8.57 14.64 -13.58
C HIS A 134 10.08 14.98 -13.68
N SER A 135 11.00 14.06 -13.35
CA SER A 135 12.45 14.35 -13.43
C SER A 135 13.35 13.17 -13.78
N ALA A 136 12.84 11.94 -13.70
CA ALA A 136 13.44 10.75 -14.28
C ALA A 136 12.28 9.96 -14.90
N GLY A 137 12.34 9.64 -16.17
CA GLY A 137 11.26 8.91 -16.84
C GLY A 137 11.25 7.46 -16.38
N ILE A 138 10.17 7.02 -15.74
CA ILE A 138 9.85 5.61 -15.55
C ILE A 138 8.84 5.24 -16.61
N TRP A 139 9.14 4.17 -17.33
CA TRP A 139 8.36 3.75 -18.49
C TRP A 139 7.90 2.30 -18.29
N ILE A 140 6.64 2.08 -18.45
CA ILE A 140 6.05 0.74 -18.37
C ILE A 140 5.50 0.34 -19.72
#